data_07711bf3bcea95fa102a5eab740ccc89
#
_entry.id   07711bf3bcea95fa102a5eab740ccc89
#
_cell.length_a   1.000
_cell.length_b   1.000
_cell.length_c   1.000
_cell.angle_alpha   90.00
_cell.angle_beta   90.00
_cell.angle_gamma   90.00
#
_symmetry.space_group_name_H-M   'P 1'
#
loop_
_entity.id
_entity.type
_entity.pdbx_description
1 polymer ?
#
loop_
_entity_poly.entity_id
_entity_poly.type
_entity_poly.pdbx_seq_one_letter_code
_entity_poly.pdbx_strand_id
1 'polypeptide(L)'
;TLKPNESAVINVAYCALRLDEQFNLNFKNEQACREDFIKKLDDTLIIKTPNEHINLMARYAKIRGCESIFKTKSGLMHSPGGGNYYAALWTNDQCEYINPLFGYLGYEIGEQESINCYEMYRKYIYDDRAVITSIVAEGDDIWHGAKDRGDSAMYAYGLARFLLTYGDKQLAKN
;
A
#
# COMPACT_ATOMS: atom_id res chain seq x y z
N THR A 1 36.76 16.65 12.67
CA THR A 1 36.67 17.84 11.81
C THR A 1 37.15 17.45 10.42
N LEU A 2 36.31 17.65 9.37
CA LEU A 2 36.72 17.43 8.01
C LEU A 2 37.60 18.56 7.50
N LYS A 3 38.58 18.22 6.67
CA LYS A 3 39.41 19.21 5.98
C LYS A 3 38.68 19.72 4.73
N PRO A 4 39.08 20.85 4.13
CA PRO A 4 38.56 21.29 2.86
C PRO A 4 38.64 20.19 1.80
N ASN A 5 37.52 19.94 1.08
CA ASN A 5 37.35 18.87 0.09
C ASN A 5 37.40 17.43 0.63
N GLU A 6 37.31 17.25 1.93
CA GLU A 6 37.15 15.95 2.59
C GLU A 6 35.66 15.66 2.79
N SER A 7 35.24 14.45 2.54
CA SER A 7 33.86 13.98 2.79
C SER A 7 33.85 12.76 3.68
N ALA A 8 32.85 12.65 4.53
CA ALA A 8 32.60 11.45 5.33
C ALA A 8 31.14 11.02 5.15
N VAL A 9 30.93 9.73 5.11
CA VAL A 9 29.58 9.14 5.08
C VAL A 9 29.28 8.54 6.44
N ILE A 10 28.19 8.99 7.04
CA ILE A 10 27.69 8.45 8.30
C ILE A 10 26.38 7.73 7.98
N ASN A 11 26.33 6.44 8.26
CA ASN A 11 25.10 5.66 8.14
C ASN A 11 24.40 5.64 9.51
N VAL A 12 23.12 5.98 9.52
CA VAL A 12 22.29 5.98 10.73
C VAL A 12 21.08 5.10 10.45
N ALA A 13 20.78 4.21 11.38
CA ALA A 13 19.59 3.37 11.31
C ALA A 13 18.69 3.59 12.53
N TYR A 14 17.40 3.67 12.30
CA TYR A 14 16.37 3.66 13.33
C TYR A 14 15.53 2.40 13.14
N CYS A 15 15.36 1.61 14.19
CA CYS A 15 14.55 0.40 14.15
C CYS A 15 13.77 0.23 15.45
N ALA A 16 12.65 -0.47 15.35
CA ALA A 16 11.92 -1.02 16.48
C ALA A 16 12.13 -2.53 16.47
N LEU A 17 12.60 -3.08 17.58
CA LEU A 17 12.87 -4.50 17.73
C LEU A 17 12.01 -5.07 18.85
N ARG A 18 11.62 -6.32 18.74
CA ARG A 18 11.10 -7.07 19.88
C ARG A 18 12.23 -7.38 20.86
N LEU A 19 11.89 -7.72 22.10
CA LEU A 19 12.88 -7.98 23.15
C LEU A 19 13.83 -9.15 22.84
N ASP A 20 13.39 -10.07 21.99
CA ASP A 20 14.11 -11.26 21.54
C ASP A 20 14.81 -11.10 20.18
N GLU A 21 14.65 -9.95 19.52
CA GLU A 21 15.26 -9.67 18.23
C GLU A 21 16.62 -9.00 18.40
N GLN A 22 17.56 -9.36 17.53
CA GLN A 22 18.86 -8.70 17.45
C GLN A 22 18.92 -7.77 16.24
N PHE A 23 19.51 -6.61 16.45
CA PHE A 23 19.77 -5.68 15.36
C PHE A 23 20.82 -6.25 14.41
N ASN A 24 20.43 -6.51 13.19
CA ASN A 24 21.32 -6.97 12.14
C ASN A 24 20.99 -6.25 10.82
N LEU A 25 21.66 -5.15 10.56
CA LEU A 25 21.44 -4.33 9.37
C LEU A 25 22.70 -4.27 8.51
N ASN A 26 22.55 -4.63 7.25
CA ASN A 26 23.58 -4.41 6.23
C ASN A 26 23.17 -3.26 5.32
N PHE A 27 23.71 -2.07 5.54
CA PHE A 27 23.37 -0.87 4.77
C PHE A 27 23.50 -1.04 3.24
N LYS A 28 24.49 -1.77 2.76
CA LYS A 28 24.67 -2.00 1.32
C LYS A 28 23.55 -2.87 0.76
N ASN A 29 23.14 -3.89 1.51
CA ASN A 29 22.03 -4.74 1.12
C ASN A 29 20.72 -3.96 1.11
N GLU A 30 20.44 -3.18 2.15
CA GLU A 30 19.23 -2.35 2.23
C GLU A 30 19.17 -1.31 1.10
N GLN A 31 20.31 -0.70 0.77
CA GLN A 31 20.38 0.21 -0.37
C GLN A 31 20.08 -0.53 -1.68
N ALA A 32 20.68 -1.69 -1.90
CA ALA A 32 20.45 -2.49 -3.10
C ALA A 32 18.98 -2.93 -3.22
N CYS A 33 18.35 -3.36 -2.11
CA CYS A 33 16.94 -3.70 -2.07
C CYS A 33 16.06 -2.49 -2.43
N ARG A 34 16.41 -1.31 -1.93
CA ARG A 34 15.67 -0.07 -2.24
C ARG A 34 15.81 0.32 -3.70
N GLU A 35 16.99 0.23 -4.25
CA GLU A 35 17.28 0.54 -5.67
C GLU A 35 16.54 -0.44 -6.60
N ASP A 36 16.54 -1.74 -6.28
CA ASP A 36 15.78 -2.76 -7.02
C ASP A 36 14.28 -2.52 -6.96
N PHE A 37 13.74 -2.20 -5.80
CA PHE A 37 12.34 -1.82 -5.63
C PHE A 37 11.95 -0.63 -6.51
N ILE A 38 12.73 0.45 -6.48
CA ILE A 38 12.45 1.64 -7.29
C ILE A 38 12.54 1.30 -8.78
N LYS A 39 13.55 0.53 -9.19
CA LYS A 39 13.72 0.11 -10.58
C LYS A 39 12.53 -0.72 -11.06
N LYS A 40 12.07 -1.68 -10.27
CA LYS A 40 10.87 -2.47 -10.61
C LYS A 40 9.65 -1.57 -10.85
N LEU A 41 9.44 -0.56 -10.00
CA LEU A 41 8.34 0.37 -10.18
C LEU A 41 8.53 1.32 -11.37
N ASP A 42 9.75 1.72 -11.66
CA ASP A 42 10.04 2.55 -12.84
C ASP A 42 9.69 1.81 -14.14
N ASP A 43 9.82 0.49 -14.16
CA ASP A 43 9.47 -0.36 -15.29
C ASP A 43 7.96 -0.65 -15.43
N THR A 44 7.15 -0.34 -14.40
CA THR A 44 5.69 -0.45 -14.45
C THR A 44 5.05 0.84 -14.97
N LEU A 45 3.82 0.78 -15.48
CA LEU A 45 2.97 1.91 -15.92
C LEU A 45 3.73 3.22 -16.20
N ILE A 46 4.36 3.31 -17.37
CA ILE A 46 5.17 4.46 -17.73
C ILE A 46 4.25 5.56 -18.30
N ILE A 47 4.25 6.71 -17.65
CA ILE A 47 3.51 7.89 -18.10
C ILE A 47 4.52 8.89 -18.66
N LYS A 48 4.33 9.28 -19.93
CA LYS A 48 5.15 10.28 -20.61
C LYS A 48 4.26 11.38 -21.17
N THR A 49 4.40 12.57 -20.64
CA THR A 49 3.70 13.78 -21.12
C THR A 49 4.73 14.85 -21.48
N PRO A 50 4.34 15.92 -22.21
CA PRO A 50 5.21 17.07 -22.45
C PRO A 50 5.61 17.82 -21.16
N ASN A 51 4.93 17.57 -20.04
CA ASN A 51 5.20 18.22 -18.77
C ASN A 51 5.95 17.26 -17.82
N GLU A 52 7.23 17.55 -17.61
CA GLU A 52 8.09 16.71 -16.74
C GLU A 52 7.64 16.67 -15.29
N HIS A 53 6.97 17.71 -14.77
CA HIS A 53 6.43 17.70 -13.41
C HIS A 53 5.32 16.65 -13.24
N ILE A 54 4.45 16.51 -14.26
CA ILE A 54 3.42 15.47 -14.26
C ILE A 54 4.06 14.08 -14.29
N ASN A 55 5.07 13.88 -15.13
CA ASN A 55 5.79 12.62 -15.22
C ASN A 55 6.44 12.23 -13.88
N LEU A 56 7.07 13.22 -13.24
CA LEU A 56 7.71 13.05 -11.94
C LEU A 56 6.70 12.78 -10.83
N MET A 57 5.58 13.50 -10.80
CA MET A 57 4.49 13.27 -9.85
C MET A 57 3.92 11.85 -9.98
N ALA A 58 3.67 11.38 -11.21
CA ALA A 58 3.18 10.03 -11.47
C ALA A 58 4.18 8.96 -10.97
N ARG A 59 5.47 9.17 -11.22
CA ARG A 59 6.55 8.30 -10.72
C ARG A 59 6.55 8.23 -9.20
N TYR A 60 6.51 9.37 -8.52
CA TYR A 60 6.48 9.41 -7.05
C TYR A 60 5.20 8.83 -6.46
N ALA A 61 4.05 9.04 -7.09
CA ALA A 61 2.80 8.44 -6.66
C ALA A 61 2.87 6.91 -6.63
N LYS A 62 3.45 6.29 -7.67
CA LYS A 62 3.71 4.84 -7.70
C LYS A 62 4.56 4.38 -6.53
N ILE A 63 5.71 5.04 -6.33
CA ILE A 63 6.65 4.69 -5.26
C ILE A 63 5.96 4.82 -3.90
N ARG A 64 5.28 5.94 -3.63
CA ARG A 64 4.60 6.18 -2.36
C ARG A 64 3.47 5.21 -2.09
N GLY A 65 2.65 4.89 -3.07
CA GLY A 65 1.61 3.88 -2.93
C GLY A 65 2.20 2.51 -2.59
N CYS A 66 3.20 2.07 -3.33
CA CYS A 66 3.77 0.73 -3.14
C CYS A 66 4.61 0.59 -1.88
N GLU A 67 5.33 1.63 -1.43
CA GLU A 67 6.12 1.55 -0.19
C GLU A 67 5.27 1.61 1.09
N SER A 68 3.99 1.93 0.97
CA SER A 68 3.03 1.93 2.09
C SER A 68 2.32 0.59 2.29
N ILE A 69 2.76 -0.45 1.60
CA ILE A 69 2.27 -1.82 1.82
C ILE A 69 3.08 -2.49 2.93
N PHE A 70 2.39 -2.95 3.96
CA PHE A 70 2.97 -3.63 5.12
C PHE A 70 2.63 -5.11 5.12
N LYS A 71 3.59 -5.94 5.50
CA LYS A 71 3.35 -7.36 5.79
C LYS A 71 2.89 -7.49 7.24
N THR A 72 1.62 -7.80 7.42
CA THR A 72 1.00 -7.98 8.73
C THR A 72 0.66 -9.46 8.99
N LYS A 73 0.13 -9.79 10.15
CA LYS A 73 -0.36 -11.14 10.46
C LYS A 73 -1.52 -11.56 9.57
N SER A 74 -2.32 -10.60 9.12
CA SER A 74 -3.49 -10.84 8.25
C SER A 74 -3.16 -10.74 6.76
N GLY A 75 -1.88 -10.70 6.40
CA GLY A 75 -1.42 -10.58 5.02
C GLY A 75 -0.90 -9.18 4.69
N LEU A 76 -0.88 -8.86 3.42
CA LEU A 76 -0.47 -7.54 2.95
C LEU A 76 -1.58 -6.52 3.20
N MET A 77 -1.22 -5.38 3.76
CA MET A 77 -2.12 -4.26 4.02
C MET A 77 -1.46 -2.96 3.58
N HIS A 78 -2.14 -2.20 2.75
CA HIS A 78 -1.74 -0.84 2.44
C HIS A 78 -2.28 0.11 3.52
N SER A 79 -1.44 0.97 4.06
CA SER A 79 -1.87 2.00 5.00
C SER A 79 -1.71 3.39 4.39
N PRO A 80 -2.76 4.20 4.33
CA PRO A 80 -2.66 5.56 3.83
C PRO A 80 -1.81 6.47 4.74
N GLY A 81 -1.49 5.98 5.94
CA GLY A 81 -0.76 6.72 6.95
C GLY A 81 -1.64 7.68 7.76
N GLY A 82 -1.06 8.26 8.78
CA GLY A 82 -1.68 9.29 9.62
C GLY A 82 -2.33 8.78 10.91
N GLY A 83 -2.28 9.60 11.93
CA GLY A 83 -2.91 9.33 13.22
C GLY A 83 -2.38 8.09 13.94
N ASN A 84 -3.28 7.41 14.63
CA ASN A 84 -2.97 6.23 15.44
C ASN A 84 -3.14 4.90 14.67
N TYR A 85 -3.54 4.94 13.41
CA TYR A 85 -3.93 3.76 12.63
C TYR A 85 -3.02 3.58 11.41
N TYR A 86 -1.72 3.45 11.64
CA TYR A 86 -0.74 3.30 10.56
C TYR A 86 -0.89 1.99 9.77
N ALA A 87 -1.22 0.90 10.44
CA ALA A 87 -1.47 -0.39 9.82
C ALA A 87 -2.98 -0.64 9.71
N ALA A 88 -3.69 0.23 9.01
CA ALA A 88 -5.14 0.15 8.85
C ALA A 88 -5.52 0.24 7.37
N LEU A 89 -6.50 -0.58 6.99
CA LEU A 89 -7.21 -0.44 5.73
C LEU A 89 -8.37 0.54 5.93
N TRP A 90 -8.43 1.58 5.13
CA TRP A 90 -9.55 2.53 5.09
C TRP A 90 -10.31 2.33 3.80
N THR A 91 -11.62 2.06 3.89
CA THR A 91 -12.43 1.63 2.75
C THR A 91 -12.34 2.59 1.58
N ASN A 92 -12.50 3.88 1.84
CA ASN A 92 -12.47 4.90 0.79
C ASN A 92 -11.07 4.98 0.15
N ASP A 93 -10.02 5.07 0.96
CA ASP A 93 -8.63 5.16 0.48
C ASP A 93 -8.23 3.94 -0.36
N GLN A 94 -8.63 2.75 0.08
CA GLN A 94 -8.34 1.52 -0.64
C GLN A 94 -9.17 1.41 -1.93
N CYS A 95 -10.48 1.57 -1.82
CA CYS A 95 -11.38 1.25 -2.91
C CYS A 95 -11.46 2.33 -3.98
N GLU A 96 -11.36 3.60 -3.60
CA GLU A 96 -11.42 4.71 -4.56
C GLU A 96 -10.09 4.93 -5.28
N TYR A 97 -8.98 4.81 -4.56
CA TYR A 97 -7.68 5.25 -5.05
C TYR A 97 -6.70 4.13 -5.30
N ILE A 98 -6.29 3.40 -4.24
CA ILE A 98 -5.07 2.60 -4.31
C ILE A 98 -5.25 1.24 -4.99
N ASN A 99 -6.31 0.50 -4.67
CA ASN A 99 -6.50 -0.83 -5.26
C ASN A 99 -6.73 -0.77 -6.78
N PRO A 100 -7.55 0.18 -7.32
CA PRO A 100 -7.61 0.36 -8.76
C PRO A 100 -6.27 0.76 -9.38
N LEU A 101 -5.45 1.57 -8.70
CA LEU A 101 -4.11 1.89 -9.18
C LEU A 101 -3.22 0.65 -9.24
N PHE A 102 -3.23 -0.21 -8.24
CA PHE A 102 -2.44 -1.44 -8.23
C PHE A 102 -2.81 -2.37 -9.39
N GLY A 103 -4.08 -2.47 -9.75
CA GLY A 103 -4.51 -3.20 -10.92
C GLY A 103 -3.94 -2.66 -12.25
N TYR A 104 -3.69 -1.36 -12.34
CA TYR A 104 -3.03 -0.75 -13.51
C TYR A 104 -1.51 -0.90 -13.50
N LEU A 105 -0.90 -0.95 -12.32
CA LEU A 105 0.56 -0.99 -12.23
C LEU A 105 1.17 -2.31 -12.71
N GLY A 106 0.46 -3.43 -12.57
CA GLY A 106 1.04 -4.75 -12.76
C GLY A 106 2.15 -5.05 -11.74
N TYR A 107 2.00 -4.53 -10.52
CA TYR A 107 2.91 -4.77 -9.41
C TYR A 107 2.33 -5.84 -8.50
N GLU A 108 2.86 -7.04 -8.59
CA GLU A 108 2.32 -8.26 -7.95
C GLU A 108 1.98 -8.09 -6.46
N ILE A 109 2.84 -7.40 -5.70
CA ILE A 109 2.60 -7.17 -4.26
C ILE A 109 1.39 -6.26 -4.04
N GLY A 110 1.19 -5.25 -4.89
CA GLY A 110 0.02 -4.37 -4.84
C GLY A 110 -1.26 -5.12 -5.24
N GLU A 111 -1.19 -6.00 -6.22
CA GLU A 111 -2.31 -6.84 -6.64
C GLU A 111 -2.73 -7.82 -5.52
N GLN A 112 -1.76 -8.47 -4.88
CA GLN A 112 -2.01 -9.36 -3.74
C GLN A 112 -2.57 -8.60 -2.53
N GLU A 113 -2.08 -7.39 -2.25
CA GLU A 113 -2.63 -6.52 -1.22
C GLU A 113 -4.09 -6.20 -1.51
N SER A 114 -4.41 -5.81 -2.74
CA SER A 114 -5.78 -5.46 -3.14
C SER A 114 -6.74 -6.64 -2.98
N ILE A 115 -6.33 -7.83 -3.39
CA ILE A 115 -7.12 -9.06 -3.20
C ILE A 115 -7.35 -9.30 -1.70
N ASN A 116 -6.29 -9.25 -0.89
CA ASN A 116 -6.38 -9.44 0.55
C ASN A 116 -7.28 -8.38 1.21
N CYS A 117 -7.20 -7.14 0.77
CA CYS A 117 -8.04 -6.05 1.25
C CYS A 117 -9.53 -6.35 1.02
N TYR A 118 -9.92 -6.69 -0.21
CA TYR A 118 -11.32 -6.99 -0.52
C TYR A 118 -11.82 -8.24 0.20
N GLU A 119 -10.99 -9.28 0.35
CA GLU A 119 -11.33 -10.48 1.13
C GLU A 119 -11.48 -10.18 2.63
N MET A 120 -10.70 -9.28 3.19
CA MET A 120 -10.88 -8.85 4.57
C MET A 120 -12.19 -8.09 4.76
N TYR A 121 -12.50 -7.13 3.90
CA TYR A 121 -13.76 -6.40 3.98
C TYR A 121 -14.98 -7.32 3.79
N ARG A 122 -14.89 -8.31 2.92
CA ARG A 122 -15.97 -9.28 2.66
C ARG A 122 -16.45 -9.97 3.94
N LYS A 123 -15.58 -10.20 4.90
CA LYS A 123 -15.94 -10.81 6.20
C LYS A 123 -16.89 -9.95 7.03
N TYR A 124 -16.95 -8.66 6.74
CA TYR A 124 -17.75 -7.67 7.48
C TYR A 124 -18.90 -7.08 6.67
N ILE A 125 -19.21 -7.68 5.51
CA ILE A 125 -20.37 -7.30 4.71
C ILE A 125 -21.58 -8.06 5.24
N TYR A 126 -22.62 -7.33 5.58
CA TYR A 126 -23.89 -7.86 6.07
C TYR A 126 -25.03 -7.27 5.25
N ASP A 127 -26.09 -8.03 5.01
CA ASP A 127 -27.24 -7.61 4.17
C ASP A 127 -27.94 -6.36 4.67
N ASP A 128 -27.88 -6.09 5.97
CA ASP A 128 -28.59 -5.00 6.64
C ASP A 128 -27.71 -3.81 7.02
N ARG A 129 -26.42 -3.82 6.64
CA ARG A 129 -25.45 -2.83 7.14
C ARG A 129 -24.58 -2.28 6.03
N ALA A 130 -24.16 -1.04 6.24
CA ALA A 130 -23.08 -0.45 5.46
C ALA A 130 -21.77 -1.20 5.69
N VAL A 131 -20.90 -1.22 4.68
CA VAL A 131 -19.52 -1.68 4.80
C VAL A 131 -18.84 -0.88 5.91
N ILE A 132 -17.98 -1.54 6.67
CA ILE A 132 -17.22 -0.90 7.74
C ILE A 132 -16.19 0.09 7.15
N THR A 133 -15.91 1.15 7.89
CA THR A 133 -15.02 2.22 7.43
C THR A 133 -13.56 1.78 7.43
N SER A 134 -13.13 1.01 8.41
CA SER A 134 -11.73 0.57 8.49
C SER A 134 -11.56 -0.79 9.15
N ILE A 135 -10.46 -1.46 8.77
CA ILE A 135 -9.93 -2.64 9.44
C ILE A 135 -8.56 -2.26 9.99
N VAL A 136 -8.39 -2.34 11.29
CA VAL A 136 -7.19 -1.95 12.01
C VAL A 136 -6.52 -3.15 12.67
N ALA A 137 -5.40 -2.91 13.35
CA ALA A 137 -4.71 -3.89 14.16
C ALA A 137 -4.41 -5.20 13.41
N GLU A 138 -3.85 -5.07 12.23
CA GLU A 138 -3.45 -6.22 11.41
C GLU A 138 -4.63 -7.13 10.99
N GLY A 139 -5.82 -6.57 10.89
CA GLY A 139 -7.04 -7.28 10.51
C GLY A 139 -7.81 -7.89 11.69
N ASP A 140 -7.30 -7.73 12.91
CA ASP A 140 -7.89 -8.32 14.11
C ASP A 140 -8.97 -7.44 14.74
N ASP A 141 -9.05 -6.17 14.35
CA ASP A 141 -10.00 -5.20 14.90
C ASP A 141 -10.62 -4.35 13.79
N ILE A 142 -11.81 -3.86 14.07
CA ILE A 142 -12.53 -2.96 13.19
C ILE A 142 -12.89 -1.69 13.92
N TRP A 143 -12.74 -0.56 13.26
CA TRP A 143 -13.26 0.68 13.80
C TRP A 143 -14.73 0.84 13.46
N HIS A 144 -15.56 0.89 14.50
CA HIS A 144 -17.00 1.08 14.40
C HIS A 144 -17.42 2.56 14.26
N GLY A 145 -16.51 3.42 13.81
CA GLY A 145 -16.81 4.83 13.57
C GLY A 145 -18.04 5.06 12.71
N ALA A 146 -18.36 6.29 12.44
CA ALA A 146 -19.57 6.67 11.72
C ALA A 146 -19.74 5.80 10.46
N LYS A 147 -20.86 5.09 10.37
CA LYS A 147 -21.24 4.31 9.20
C LYS A 147 -21.36 5.27 8.02
N ASP A 148 -20.34 5.29 7.19
CA ASP A 148 -20.33 6.16 6.02
C ASP A 148 -20.94 5.42 4.82
N ARG A 149 -21.99 6.00 4.27
CA ARG A 149 -22.63 5.49 3.05
C ARG A 149 -21.71 5.61 1.84
N GLY A 150 -20.80 6.59 1.87
CA GLY A 150 -19.77 6.77 0.85
C GLY A 150 -18.82 5.58 0.79
N ASP A 151 -18.33 5.12 1.93
CA ASP A 151 -17.45 3.95 2.01
C ASP A 151 -18.10 2.70 1.41
N SER A 152 -19.38 2.47 1.71
CA SER A 152 -20.12 1.32 1.16
C SER A 152 -20.25 1.38 -0.37
N ALA A 153 -20.50 2.56 -0.92
CA ALA A 153 -20.56 2.75 -2.37
C ALA A 153 -19.17 2.57 -3.00
N MET A 154 -18.12 3.07 -2.35
CA MET A 154 -16.75 2.95 -2.84
C MET A 154 -16.25 1.51 -2.84
N TYR A 155 -16.67 0.68 -1.89
CA TYR A 155 -16.30 -0.74 -1.91
C TYR A 155 -16.72 -1.42 -3.21
N ALA A 156 -18.00 -1.33 -3.56
CA ALA A 156 -18.51 -1.95 -4.79
C ALA A 156 -17.88 -1.34 -6.06
N TYR A 157 -17.75 -0.02 -6.08
CA TYR A 157 -17.15 0.72 -7.19
C TYR A 157 -15.67 0.36 -7.38
N GLY A 158 -14.91 0.36 -6.30
CA GLY A 158 -13.48 0.07 -6.33
C GLY A 158 -13.19 -1.38 -6.69
N LEU A 159 -13.96 -2.33 -6.13
CA LEU A 159 -13.85 -3.74 -6.49
C LEU A 159 -14.10 -3.96 -8.00
N ALA A 160 -15.16 -3.36 -8.54
CA ALA A 160 -15.45 -3.46 -9.97
C ALA A 160 -14.31 -2.90 -10.83
N ARG A 161 -13.75 -1.74 -10.46
CA ARG A 161 -12.61 -1.14 -11.17
C ARG A 161 -11.36 -2.03 -11.09
N PHE A 162 -11.05 -2.54 -9.91
CA PHE A 162 -9.90 -3.44 -9.73
C PHE A 162 -10.05 -4.70 -10.59
N LEU A 163 -11.21 -5.36 -10.55
CA LEU A 163 -11.46 -6.57 -11.34
C LEU A 163 -11.38 -6.32 -12.85
N LEU A 164 -11.85 -5.16 -13.32
CA LEU A 164 -11.76 -4.79 -14.74
C LEU A 164 -10.31 -4.55 -15.19
N THR A 165 -9.45 -4.06 -14.32
CA THR A 165 -8.04 -3.80 -14.64
C THR A 165 -7.16 -5.01 -14.43
N TYR A 166 -7.38 -5.76 -13.36
CA TYR A 166 -6.65 -6.98 -13.04
C TYR A 166 -6.97 -8.14 -13.99
N GLY A 167 -8.21 -8.22 -14.45
CA GLY A 167 -8.62 -9.10 -15.51
C GLY A 167 -8.78 -10.58 -15.14
N ASP A 168 -8.70 -10.94 -13.86
CA ASP A 168 -8.92 -12.32 -13.41
C ASP A 168 -10.40 -12.66 -13.34
N LYS A 169 -10.87 -13.45 -14.33
CA LYS A 169 -12.25 -13.90 -14.42
C LYS A 169 -12.65 -14.87 -13.30
N GLN A 170 -11.71 -15.57 -12.72
CA GLN A 170 -11.99 -16.51 -11.63
C GLN A 170 -12.23 -15.75 -10.32
N LEU A 171 -11.38 -14.76 -10.04
CA LEU A 171 -11.58 -13.87 -8.90
C LEU A 171 -12.92 -13.12 -8.99
N ALA A 172 -13.32 -12.70 -10.17
CA ALA A 172 -14.58 -11.99 -10.39
C ALA A 172 -15.85 -12.83 -10.17
N LYS A 173 -15.74 -14.16 -10.07
CA LYS A 173 -16.88 -15.07 -9.82
C LYS A 173 -17.09 -15.43 -8.36
N ASN A 174 -16.08 -15.19 -7.53
CA ASN A 174 -16.10 -15.50 -6.11
C ASN A 174 -16.62 -14.30 -5.29
#